data_7952aeebd48110ed2a0b6eaa5c9dfd2a
#
_entry.id   7952aeebd48110ed2a0b6eaa5c9dfd2a
#
_cell.length_a   1.000
_cell.length_b   1.000
_cell.length_c   1.000
_cell.angle_alpha   90.00
_cell.angle_beta   90.00
_cell.angle_gamma   90.00
#
_symmetry.space_group_name_H-M   'P 1'
#
loop_
_entity.id
_entity.type
_entity.pdbx_description
1 polymer ?
#
loop_
_entity_poly.entity_id
_entity_poly.type
_entity_poly.pdbx_seq_one_letter_code
_entity_poly.pdbx_strand_id
1 'polypeptide(L)'
;MKVLILSCNTGGGHNSCAKAIGAELLNRGHTYETDDALLYVSKGTSRFVSNWHVRFYRYFPKLYNKGYQYAEEHPASFDESSAACRILRRGCKRLRAAILAGGYDAVVCVHLFPALMLTFIQREAPLPIKTMFIATDYTASPSCDRMRLDTCVIPDAALTELFVKNGVSPDTIAPLGIPVRAELYSCLPVQEAKKAAGLDPSHRHLLMMTGSMGCGPMEELTQLLANSLPTEYDVTVACSSNRQLLRRMERKFEDRPNIHVCGYIGNVSAMMDSADLFLTKPGGISTT
;
A
#
# COMPACT_ATOMS: atom_id res chain seq x y z
N MET A 1 9.38 23.73 -3.45
CA MET A 1 8.08 23.46 -2.79
C MET A 1 8.31 22.61 -1.56
N LYS A 2 7.53 22.83 -0.51
CA LYS A 2 7.45 21.96 0.67
C LYS A 2 6.13 21.17 0.65
N VAL A 3 6.20 19.85 0.67
CA VAL A 3 5.04 18.97 0.51
C VAL A 3 4.80 18.14 1.76
N LEU A 4 3.55 18.07 2.24
CA LEU A 4 3.15 17.14 3.27
C LEU A 4 2.50 15.91 2.60
N ILE A 5 3.02 14.71 2.88
CA ILE A 5 2.45 13.46 2.40
C ILE A 5 1.72 12.78 3.57
N LEU A 6 0.41 12.63 3.44
CA LEU A 6 -0.45 12.02 4.46
C LEU A 6 -0.79 10.57 4.10
N SER A 7 -0.42 9.66 4.98
CA SER A 7 -0.73 8.23 4.89
C SER A 7 -1.55 7.78 6.10
N CYS A 8 -1.84 6.49 6.14
CA CYS A 8 -2.33 5.78 7.33
C CYS A 8 -1.56 4.47 7.47
N ASN A 9 -1.27 4.05 8.70
CA ASN A 9 -0.54 2.81 8.97
C ASN A 9 -1.45 1.56 8.86
N THR A 10 -2.23 1.47 7.77
CA THR A 10 -3.15 0.35 7.49
C THR A 10 -2.55 -0.71 6.58
N GLY A 11 -1.33 -0.50 6.06
CA GLY A 11 -0.64 -1.45 5.19
C GLY A 11 0.65 -0.89 4.62
N GLY A 12 1.48 -1.77 4.04
CA GLY A 12 2.78 -1.37 3.46
C GLY A 12 2.66 -0.61 2.13
N GLY A 13 1.58 -0.82 1.37
CA GLY A 13 1.39 -0.21 0.05
C GLY A 13 1.35 1.32 0.10
N HIS A 14 0.44 1.89 0.87
CA HIS A 14 0.34 3.34 1.02
C HIS A 14 1.64 4.00 1.47
N ASN A 15 2.33 3.38 2.45
CA ASN A 15 3.61 3.88 2.92
C ASN A 15 4.73 3.73 1.88
N SER A 16 4.69 2.70 1.03
CA SER A 16 5.62 2.53 -0.09
C SER A 16 5.41 3.62 -1.14
N CYS A 17 4.17 3.89 -1.49
CA CYS A 17 3.79 4.98 -2.39
C CYS A 17 4.26 6.35 -1.83
N ALA A 18 3.99 6.63 -0.54
CA ALA A 18 4.46 7.86 0.11
C ALA A 18 5.98 8.03 0.04
N LYS A 19 6.74 6.95 0.27
CA LYS A 19 8.20 6.95 0.15
C LYS A 19 8.68 7.20 -1.28
N ALA A 20 8.00 6.60 -2.27
CA ALA A 20 8.34 6.80 -3.69
C ALA A 20 8.16 8.28 -4.09
N ILE A 21 7.03 8.88 -3.71
CA ILE A 21 6.75 10.30 -3.95
C ILE A 21 7.80 11.18 -3.26
N GLY A 22 8.09 10.89 -1.98
CA GLY A 22 9.06 11.66 -1.21
C GLY A 22 10.47 11.62 -1.80
N ALA A 23 10.93 10.45 -2.26
CA ALA A 23 12.22 10.30 -2.92
C ALA A 23 12.29 11.13 -4.21
N GLU A 24 11.25 11.10 -5.04
CA GLU A 24 11.19 11.86 -6.28
C GLU A 24 11.12 13.38 -6.03
N LEU A 25 10.40 13.80 -4.99
CA LEU A 25 10.40 15.22 -4.58
C LEU A 25 11.80 15.71 -4.22
N LEU A 26 12.58 14.92 -3.47
CA LEU A 26 13.98 15.24 -3.15
C LEU A 26 14.86 15.30 -4.39
N ASN A 27 14.71 14.34 -5.30
CA ASN A 27 15.45 14.32 -6.57
C ASN A 27 15.21 15.58 -7.40
N ARG A 28 14.02 16.16 -7.30
CA ARG A 28 13.64 17.42 -7.97
C ARG A 28 13.96 18.68 -7.16
N GLY A 29 14.69 18.58 -6.06
CA GLY A 29 15.08 19.72 -5.23
C GLY A 29 13.92 20.28 -4.37
N HIS A 30 12.91 19.49 -4.09
CA HIS A 30 11.81 19.84 -3.19
C HIS A 30 12.03 19.22 -1.81
N THR A 31 11.30 19.69 -0.81
CA THR A 31 11.29 19.10 0.54
C THR A 31 9.95 18.46 0.85
N TYR A 32 9.94 17.44 1.68
CA TYR A 32 8.71 16.79 2.10
C TYR A 32 8.77 16.32 3.55
N GLU A 33 7.59 16.17 4.13
CA GLU A 33 7.37 15.47 5.39
C GLU A 33 6.29 14.41 5.18
N THR A 34 6.40 13.28 5.88
CA THR A 34 5.38 12.21 5.81
C THR A 34 4.79 11.99 7.19
N ASP A 35 3.46 11.95 7.29
CA ASP A 35 2.79 11.77 8.57
C ASP A 35 1.61 10.79 8.47
N ASP A 36 1.28 10.16 9.60
CA ASP A 36 0.07 9.36 9.76
C ASP A 36 -1.10 10.26 10.17
N ALA A 37 -2.05 10.43 9.27
CA ALA A 37 -3.20 11.30 9.48
C ALA A 37 -4.02 10.95 10.73
N LEU A 38 -4.07 9.68 11.14
CA LEU A 38 -4.81 9.24 12.32
C LEU A 38 -4.16 9.69 13.64
N LEU A 39 -2.87 10.08 13.63
CA LEU A 39 -2.22 10.66 14.81
C LEU A 39 -2.84 12.01 15.20
N TYR A 40 -3.37 12.76 14.23
CA TYR A 40 -4.10 14.00 14.50
C TYR A 40 -5.43 13.77 15.20
N VAL A 41 -6.02 12.58 15.03
CA VAL A 41 -7.18 12.16 15.84
C VAL A 41 -6.74 11.78 17.25
N SER A 42 -5.92 10.74 17.37
CA SER A 42 -5.21 10.36 18.61
C SER A 42 -4.19 9.26 18.34
N LYS A 43 -3.16 9.15 19.20
CA LYS A 43 -2.22 8.01 19.19
C LYS A 43 -2.94 6.66 19.38
N GLY A 44 -4.02 6.65 20.17
CA GLY A 44 -4.85 5.48 20.39
C GLY A 44 -5.60 5.04 19.13
N THR A 45 -6.18 5.99 18.39
CA THR A 45 -6.89 5.72 17.13
C THR A 45 -5.93 5.14 16.08
N SER A 46 -4.77 5.75 15.87
CA SER A 46 -3.76 5.25 14.93
C SER A 46 -3.34 3.81 15.27
N ARG A 47 -2.98 3.53 16.52
CA ARG A 47 -2.62 2.17 16.97
C ARG A 47 -3.76 1.17 16.83
N PHE A 48 -4.97 1.58 17.20
CA PHE A 48 -6.15 0.72 17.11
C PHE A 48 -6.42 0.32 15.67
N VAL A 49 -6.50 1.30 14.76
CA VAL A 49 -6.77 1.05 13.34
C VAL A 49 -5.67 0.18 12.72
N SER A 50 -4.39 0.50 12.96
CA SER A 50 -3.26 -0.28 12.43
C SER A 50 -3.27 -1.72 12.92
N ASN A 51 -3.39 -1.93 14.24
CA ASN A 51 -3.36 -3.26 14.83
C ASN A 51 -4.59 -4.09 14.46
N TRP A 52 -5.76 -3.46 14.46
CA TRP A 52 -7.03 -4.09 14.12
C TRP A 52 -7.06 -4.50 12.66
N HIS A 53 -6.63 -3.62 11.75
CA HIS A 53 -6.54 -3.91 10.32
C HIS A 53 -5.65 -5.13 10.05
N VAL A 54 -4.42 -5.13 10.59
CA VAL A 54 -3.48 -6.25 10.41
C VAL A 54 -4.01 -7.54 11.00
N ARG A 55 -4.56 -7.50 12.23
CA ARG A 55 -5.10 -8.70 12.89
C ARG A 55 -6.33 -9.23 12.18
N PHE A 56 -7.25 -8.34 11.81
CA PHE A 56 -8.51 -8.73 11.18
C PHE A 56 -8.26 -9.33 9.80
N TYR A 57 -7.39 -8.72 9.00
CA TYR A 57 -6.98 -9.25 7.70
C TYR A 57 -6.25 -10.61 7.83
N ARG A 58 -5.39 -10.77 8.84
CA ARG A 58 -4.59 -11.99 9.05
C ARG A 58 -5.41 -13.17 9.57
N TYR A 59 -6.29 -12.94 10.53
CA TYR A 59 -6.98 -14.02 11.25
C TYR A 59 -8.43 -14.24 10.77
N PHE A 60 -9.04 -13.24 10.16
CA PHE A 60 -10.43 -13.29 9.71
C PHE A 60 -10.60 -12.80 8.26
N PRO A 61 -9.84 -13.34 7.26
CA PRO A 61 -9.84 -12.82 5.89
C PRO A 61 -11.23 -12.89 5.22
N LYS A 62 -12.00 -13.96 5.48
CA LYS A 62 -13.36 -14.09 4.93
C LYS A 62 -14.32 -13.00 5.45
N LEU A 63 -14.19 -12.65 6.73
CA LEU A 63 -15.02 -11.62 7.35
C LEU A 63 -14.54 -10.22 6.91
N TYR A 64 -13.25 -10.03 6.75
CA TYR A 64 -12.67 -8.81 6.17
C TYR A 64 -13.22 -8.54 4.77
N ASN A 65 -13.20 -9.55 3.90
CA ASN A 65 -13.72 -9.44 2.53
C ASN A 65 -15.23 -9.14 2.51
N LYS A 66 -16.01 -9.80 3.38
CA LYS A 66 -17.44 -9.48 3.52
C LYS A 66 -17.68 -8.06 4.01
N GLY A 67 -16.87 -7.57 4.95
CA GLY A 67 -16.95 -6.18 5.42
C GLY A 67 -16.58 -5.17 4.33
N TYR A 68 -15.61 -5.49 3.50
CA TYR A 68 -15.24 -4.66 2.36
C TYR A 68 -16.35 -4.63 1.30
N GLN A 69 -16.89 -5.80 0.91
CA GLN A 69 -18.04 -5.91 -0.01
C GLN A 69 -19.25 -5.16 0.52
N TYR A 70 -19.55 -5.31 1.83
CA TYR A 70 -20.63 -4.55 2.45
C TYR A 70 -20.41 -3.03 2.33
N ALA A 71 -19.19 -2.55 2.51
CA ALA A 71 -18.88 -1.12 2.37
C ALA A 71 -19.01 -0.64 0.90
N GLU A 72 -18.69 -1.49 -0.08
CA GLU A 72 -18.91 -1.20 -1.50
C GLU A 72 -20.41 -1.15 -1.85
N GLU A 73 -21.20 -2.09 -1.34
CA GLU A 73 -22.64 -2.17 -1.58
C GLU A 73 -23.43 -1.09 -0.81
N HIS A 74 -22.85 -0.55 0.29
CA HIS A 74 -23.47 0.44 1.16
C HIS A 74 -22.60 1.72 1.26
N PRO A 75 -22.60 2.57 0.24
CA PRO A 75 -21.81 3.81 0.23
C PRO A 75 -22.05 4.73 1.42
N ALA A 76 -23.24 4.66 2.03
CA ALA A 76 -23.59 5.40 3.25
C ALA A 76 -22.75 5.01 4.49
N SER A 77 -21.99 3.91 4.45
CA SER A 77 -21.14 3.48 5.57
C SER A 77 -20.08 4.53 5.97
N PHE A 78 -19.73 5.42 5.05
CA PHE A 78 -18.87 6.58 5.27
C PHE A 78 -19.61 7.92 5.10
N ASP A 79 -20.90 7.94 5.29
CA ASP A 79 -21.68 9.19 5.32
C ASP A 79 -21.12 10.14 6.39
N GLU A 80 -21.35 11.44 6.20
CA GLU A 80 -20.86 12.47 7.14
C GLU A 80 -21.36 12.25 8.57
N SER A 81 -22.53 11.61 8.73
CA SER A 81 -23.10 11.18 10.00
C SER A 81 -22.51 9.90 10.57
N SER A 82 -21.71 9.14 9.78
CA SER A 82 -21.12 7.87 10.21
C SER A 82 -20.15 8.03 11.37
N ALA A 83 -19.99 6.95 12.16
CA ALA A 83 -19.04 6.95 13.27
C ALA A 83 -17.60 7.18 12.77
N ALA A 84 -17.25 6.66 11.60
CA ALA A 84 -15.92 6.84 10.99
C ALA A 84 -15.66 8.32 10.68
N CYS A 85 -16.57 9.00 9.99
CA CYS A 85 -16.43 10.42 9.67
C CYS A 85 -16.41 11.29 10.93
N ARG A 86 -17.23 10.98 11.94
CA ARG A 86 -17.21 11.70 13.23
C ARG A 86 -15.86 11.56 13.93
N ILE A 87 -15.22 10.38 13.86
CA ILE A 87 -13.89 10.17 14.43
C ILE A 87 -12.85 10.97 13.65
N LEU A 88 -12.85 10.94 12.33
CA LEU A 88 -11.91 11.68 11.48
C LEU A 88 -12.02 13.20 11.71
N ARG A 89 -13.24 13.74 11.82
CA ARG A 89 -13.48 15.19 12.10
C ARG A 89 -12.80 15.66 13.39
N ARG A 90 -12.66 14.81 14.42
CA ARG A 90 -11.96 15.17 15.66
C ARG A 90 -10.49 15.55 15.43
N GLY A 91 -9.88 15.02 14.37
CA GLY A 91 -8.50 15.31 13.99
C GLY A 91 -8.33 16.54 13.11
N CYS A 92 -9.39 17.01 12.42
CA CYS A 92 -9.29 18.05 11.38
C CYS A 92 -8.71 19.36 11.91
N LYS A 93 -9.13 19.82 13.09
CA LYS A 93 -8.61 21.08 13.68
C LYS A 93 -7.09 21.01 13.92
N ARG A 94 -6.58 19.88 14.43
CA ARG A 94 -5.15 19.69 14.68
C ARG A 94 -4.37 19.54 13.37
N LEU A 95 -4.90 18.77 12.41
CA LEU A 95 -4.30 18.62 11.10
C LEU A 95 -4.21 19.99 10.39
N ARG A 96 -5.29 20.77 10.40
CA ARG A 96 -5.29 22.12 9.83
C ARG A 96 -4.23 23.02 10.47
N ALA A 97 -4.13 23.01 11.79
CA ALA A 97 -3.12 23.80 12.50
C ALA A 97 -1.69 23.37 12.12
N ALA A 98 -1.44 22.07 12.01
CA ALA A 98 -0.14 21.53 11.59
C ALA A 98 0.21 21.92 10.14
N ILE A 99 -0.76 21.86 9.22
CA ILE A 99 -0.56 22.28 7.82
C ILE A 99 -0.17 23.75 7.75
N LEU A 100 -0.88 24.63 8.47
CA LEU A 100 -0.59 26.06 8.51
C LEU A 100 0.77 26.36 9.15
N ALA A 101 1.08 25.70 10.29
CA ALA A 101 2.34 25.89 10.98
C ALA A 101 3.54 25.35 10.18
N GLY A 102 3.33 24.32 9.39
CA GLY A 102 4.37 23.70 8.57
C GLY A 102 4.74 24.47 7.31
N GLY A 103 3.90 25.43 6.86
CA GLY A 103 4.15 26.22 5.67
C GLY A 103 4.26 25.38 4.39
N TYR A 104 3.37 24.39 4.23
CA TYR A 104 3.37 23.52 3.06
C TYR A 104 2.69 24.21 1.86
N ASP A 105 3.27 24.01 0.67
CA ASP A 105 2.72 24.44 -0.61
C ASP A 105 1.65 23.47 -1.13
N ALA A 106 1.78 22.18 -0.77
CA ALA A 106 0.85 21.14 -1.19
C ALA A 106 0.71 20.03 -0.13
N VAL A 107 -0.43 19.36 -0.14
CA VAL A 107 -0.69 18.14 0.64
C VAL A 107 -1.12 17.02 -0.28
N VAL A 108 -0.40 15.89 -0.20
CA VAL A 108 -0.67 14.67 -0.96
C VAL A 108 -1.19 13.59 -0.03
N CYS A 109 -2.35 13.03 -0.33
CA CYS A 109 -2.96 11.93 0.42
C CYS A 109 -2.80 10.63 -0.36
N VAL A 110 -2.16 9.63 0.24
CA VAL A 110 -2.04 8.27 -0.33
C VAL A 110 -3.03 7.28 0.28
N HIS A 111 -4.00 7.78 1.04
CA HIS A 111 -5.06 6.98 1.67
C HIS A 111 -6.35 7.81 1.74
N LEU A 112 -7.51 7.14 1.69
CA LEU A 112 -8.82 7.81 1.70
C LEU A 112 -9.06 8.65 2.97
N PHE A 113 -8.66 8.19 4.16
CA PHE A 113 -8.95 8.91 5.41
C PHE A 113 -8.36 10.32 5.46
N PRO A 114 -7.07 10.55 5.17
CA PRO A 114 -6.54 11.90 5.07
C PRO A 114 -7.22 12.73 3.97
N ALA A 115 -7.60 12.12 2.84
CA ALA A 115 -8.32 12.82 1.78
C ALA A 115 -9.69 13.34 2.25
N LEU A 116 -10.43 12.52 3.02
CA LEU A 116 -11.68 12.94 3.68
C LEU A 116 -11.44 14.03 4.73
N MET A 117 -10.40 13.89 5.56
CA MET A 117 -10.06 14.92 6.55
C MET A 117 -9.74 16.27 5.88
N LEU A 118 -8.96 16.28 4.79
CA LEU A 118 -8.70 17.49 4.01
C LEU A 118 -9.97 18.06 3.41
N THR A 119 -10.84 17.20 2.87
CA THR A 119 -12.14 17.65 2.34
C THR A 119 -12.97 18.35 3.41
N PHE A 120 -13.04 17.82 4.64
CA PHE A 120 -13.74 18.49 5.75
C PHE A 120 -13.09 19.83 6.10
N ILE A 121 -11.77 19.89 6.15
CA ILE A 121 -11.03 21.15 6.41
C ILE A 121 -11.31 22.18 5.33
N GLN A 122 -11.22 21.80 4.05
CA GLN A 122 -11.44 22.72 2.93
C GLN A 122 -12.87 23.27 2.88
N ARG A 123 -13.87 22.48 3.30
CA ARG A 123 -15.26 22.94 3.39
C ARG A 123 -15.49 23.94 4.54
N GLU A 124 -14.85 23.71 5.69
CA GLU A 124 -15.05 24.55 6.87
C GLU A 124 -14.23 25.84 6.83
N ALA A 125 -12.97 25.72 6.43
CA ALA A 125 -12.02 26.84 6.36
C ALA A 125 -10.94 26.53 5.31
N PRO A 126 -11.12 26.96 4.04
CA PRO A 126 -10.20 26.66 2.95
C PRO A 126 -8.74 27.01 3.27
N LEU A 127 -7.83 26.16 2.84
CA LEU A 127 -6.39 26.36 2.93
C LEU A 127 -5.86 26.79 1.56
N PRO A 128 -4.94 27.78 1.49
CA PRO A 128 -4.36 28.26 0.23
C PRO A 128 -3.23 27.33 -0.24
N ILE A 129 -3.49 26.03 -0.34
CA ILE A 129 -2.54 24.98 -0.73
C ILE A 129 -3.14 24.11 -1.82
N LYS A 130 -2.28 23.44 -2.59
CA LYS A 130 -2.73 22.40 -3.53
C LYS A 130 -2.97 21.09 -2.80
N THR A 131 -4.02 20.37 -3.20
CA THR A 131 -4.44 19.13 -2.57
C THR A 131 -4.55 18.02 -3.61
N MET A 132 -4.01 16.83 -3.27
CA MET A 132 -3.99 15.70 -4.18
C MET A 132 -4.33 14.41 -3.43
N PHE A 133 -5.13 13.55 -4.06
CA PHE A 133 -5.29 12.16 -3.67
C PHE A 133 -4.63 11.26 -4.70
N ILE A 134 -3.95 10.21 -4.25
CA ILE A 134 -3.37 9.17 -5.10
C ILE A 134 -4.02 7.85 -4.73
N ALA A 135 -4.79 7.29 -5.66
CA ALA A 135 -5.34 5.95 -5.54
C ALA A 135 -4.21 4.92 -5.65
N THR A 136 -4.12 4.03 -4.68
CA THR A 136 -3.05 3.01 -4.59
C THR A 136 -3.55 1.60 -4.90
N ASP A 137 -4.77 1.47 -5.40
CA ASP A 137 -5.40 0.22 -5.82
C ASP A 137 -6.08 0.41 -7.18
N TYR A 138 -6.17 -0.67 -7.96
CA TYR A 138 -6.82 -0.69 -9.28
C TYR A 138 -8.36 -0.73 -9.18
N THR A 139 -8.89 -0.12 -8.14
CA THR A 139 -10.32 0.07 -7.92
C THR A 139 -10.60 1.40 -7.25
N ALA A 140 -11.79 1.93 -7.43
CA ALA A 140 -12.24 3.11 -6.69
C ALA A 140 -12.59 2.70 -5.26
N SER A 141 -11.95 3.34 -4.29
CA SER A 141 -12.25 3.10 -2.87
C SER A 141 -13.70 3.49 -2.54
N PRO A 142 -14.41 2.73 -1.71
CA PRO A 142 -15.70 3.17 -1.20
C PRO A 142 -15.62 4.58 -0.63
N SER A 143 -16.61 5.43 -0.98
CA SER A 143 -16.68 6.85 -0.55
C SER A 143 -15.64 7.81 -1.18
N CYS A 144 -15.00 7.43 -2.29
CA CYS A 144 -14.20 8.39 -3.05
C CYS A 144 -15.04 9.53 -3.64
N ASP A 145 -16.35 9.34 -3.83
CA ASP A 145 -17.34 10.36 -4.19
C ASP A 145 -17.41 11.54 -3.20
N ARG A 146 -16.94 11.32 -1.98
CA ARG A 146 -16.96 12.33 -0.90
C ARG A 146 -15.75 13.26 -0.90
N MET A 147 -14.69 12.88 -1.60
CA MET A 147 -13.49 13.69 -1.69
C MET A 147 -13.74 14.97 -2.52
N ARG A 148 -13.15 16.06 -2.09
CA ARG A 148 -13.11 17.34 -2.82
C ARG A 148 -11.70 17.89 -2.71
N LEU A 149 -10.84 17.40 -3.57
CA LEU A 149 -9.42 17.76 -3.69
C LEU A 149 -9.16 18.24 -5.12
N ASP A 150 -8.09 19.00 -5.32
CA ASP A 150 -7.79 19.59 -6.63
C ASP A 150 -7.45 18.51 -7.68
N THR A 151 -6.82 17.42 -7.27
CA THR A 151 -6.41 16.34 -8.17
C THR A 151 -6.64 14.98 -7.55
N CYS A 152 -7.17 14.05 -8.35
CA CYS A 152 -7.30 12.64 -8.04
C CYS A 152 -6.45 11.83 -9.04
N VAL A 153 -5.27 11.39 -8.62
CA VAL A 153 -4.41 10.51 -9.42
C VAL A 153 -4.96 9.09 -9.36
N ILE A 154 -5.18 8.50 -10.52
CA ILE A 154 -5.68 7.13 -10.67
C ILE A 154 -4.63 6.24 -11.34
N PRO A 155 -4.71 4.91 -11.13
CA PRO A 155 -3.69 3.96 -11.60
C PRO A 155 -3.54 3.90 -13.13
N ASP A 156 -4.63 4.02 -13.87
CA ASP A 156 -4.64 3.88 -15.32
C ASP A 156 -5.84 4.59 -15.95
N ALA A 157 -5.68 5.06 -17.18
CA ALA A 157 -6.74 5.73 -17.94
C ALA A 157 -7.99 4.85 -18.16
N ALA A 158 -7.80 3.53 -18.29
CA ALA A 158 -8.90 2.58 -18.42
C ALA A 158 -9.84 2.55 -17.21
N LEU A 159 -9.39 3.06 -16.06
CA LEU A 159 -10.20 3.14 -14.84
C LEU A 159 -10.97 4.45 -14.69
N THR A 160 -10.80 5.41 -15.62
CA THR A 160 -11.46 6.73 -15.55
C THR A 160 -12.97 6.60 -15.37
N GLU A 161 -13.62 5.80 -16.19
CA GLU A 161 -15.08 5.59 -16.11
C GLU A 161 -15.51 4.98 -14.76
N LEU A 162 -14.69 4.08 -14.20
CA LEU A 162 -14.95 3.49 -12.89
C LEU A 162 -14.93 4.55 -11.80
N PHE A 163 -13.93 5.45 -11.80
CA PHE A 163 -13.84 6.53 -10.81
C PHE A 163 -14.95 7.56 -10.98
N VAL A 164 -15.30 7.93 -12.21
CA VAL A 164 -16.43 8.82 -12.50
C VAL A 164 -17.75 8.20 -12.05
N LYS A 165 -18.00 6.92 -12.34
CA LYS A 165 -19.19 6.20 -11.87
C LYS A 165 -19.29 6.16 -10.33
N ASN A 166 -18.13 6.14 -9.67
CA ASN A 166 -18.04 6.23 -8.20
C ASN A 166 -17.97 7.68 -7.68
N GLY A 167 -18.40 8.67 -8.48
CA GLY A 167 -18.64 10.04 -8.05
C GLY A 167 -17.42 10.96 -7.98
N VAL A 168 -16.27 10.55 -8.51
CA VAL A 168 -15.11 11.44 -8.65
C VAL A 168 -15.33 12.37 -9.84
N SER A 169 -15.11 13.69 -9.66
CA SER A 169 -15.26 14.65 -10.74
C SER A 169 -14.25 14.40 -11.87
N PRO A 170 -14.69 14.27 -13.13
CA PRO A 170 -13.80 14.05 -14.27
C PRO A 170 -12.66 15.05 -14.38
N ASP A 171 -12.95 16.33 -14.07
CA ASP A 171 -11.99 17.43 -14.17
C ASP A 171 -10.82 17.34 -13.17
N THR A 172 -10.97 16.51 -12.14
CA THR A 172 -9.93 16.28 -11.12
C THR A 172 -9.09 15.03 -11.41
N ILE A 173 -9.53 14.16 -12.32
CA ILE A 173 -8.89 12.87 -12.58
C ILE A 173 -7.61 13.06 -13.40
N ALA A 174 -6.51 12.47 -12.91
CA ALA A 174 -5.23 12.39 -13.59
C ALA A 174 -4.74 10.93 -13.63
N PRO A 175 -4.78 10.25 -14.79
CA PRO A 175 -4.37 8.86 -14.92
C PRO A 175 -2.84 8.76 -15.07
N LEU A 176 -2.12 8.92 -13.97
CA LEU A 176 -0.66 9.00 -13.95
C LEU A 176 0.04 7.74 -13.42
N GLY A 177 -0.73 6.74 -12.99
CA GLY A 177 -0.17 5.52 -12.40
C GLY A 177 -0.01 5.58 -10.88
N ILE A 178 0.34 4.44 -10.28
CA ILE A 178 0.67 4.34 -8.87
C ILE A 178 2.17 4.61 -8.70
N PRO A 179 2.60 5.59 -7.89
CA PRO A 179 4.01 5.83 -7.64
C PRO A 179 4.71 4.65 -6.99
N VAL A 180 5.74 4.13 -7.63
CA VAL A 180 6.61 3.08 -7.12
C VAL A 180 8.05 3.59 -7.01
N ARG A 181 8.88 2.92 -6.22
CA ARG A 181 10.26 3.34 -5.96
C ARG A 181 11.11 3.23 -7.22
N ALA A 182 12.04 4.19 -7.41
CA ALA A 182 12.87 4.28 -8.61
C ALA A 182 13.69 3.01 -8.89
N GLU A 183 14.13 2.30 -7.86
CA GLU A 183 14.84 1.03 -8.01
C GLU A 183 14.02 -0.08 -8.69
N LEU A 184 12.72 0.06 -8.81
CA LEU A 184 11.85 -0.89 -9.51
C LEU A 184 11.72 -0.59 -11.03
N TYR A 185 12.25 0.54 -11.50
CA TYR A 185 12.28 0.87 -12.93
C TYR A 185 13.52 0.35 -13.67
N SER A 186 14.61 0.08 -12.94
CA SER A 186 15.84 -0.44 -13.49
C SER A 186 15.95 -1.93 -13.22
N CYS A 187 15.63 -2.74 -14.23
CA CYS A 187 15.72 -4.20 -14.10
C CYS A 187 17.18 -4.66 -14.29
N LEU A 188 17.64 -5.52 -13.40
CA LEU A 188 18.88 -6.26 -13.59
C LEU A 188 18.63 -7.42 -14.57
N PRO A 189 19.63 -7.79 -15.39
CA PRO A 189 19.59 -9.06 -16.12
C PRO A 189 19.33 -10.23 -15.13
N VAL A 190 18.45 -11.16 -15.48
CA VAL A 190 18.00 -12.25 -14.58
C VAL A 190 19.16 -13.00 -13.93
N GLN A 191 20.22 -13.29 -14.69
CA GLN A 191 21.40 -14.01 -14.18
C GLN A 191 22.17 -13.22 -13.13
N GLU A 192 22.27 -11.89 -13.31
CA GLU A 192 22.91 -10.99 -12.34
C GLU A 192 22.04 -10.82 -11.10
N ALA A 193 20.73 -10.70 -11.30
CA ALA A 193 19.75 -10.61 -10.21
C ALA A 193 19.76 -11.88 -9.34
N LYS A 194 19.82 -13.09 -9.94
CA LYS A 194 19.94 -14.36 -9.21
C LYS A 194 21.23 -14.38 -8.36
N LYS A 195 22.37 -13.99 -8.91
CA LYS A 195 23.63 -13.88 -8.14
C LYS A 195 23.50 -12.88 -6.98
N ALA A 196 22.90 -11.71 -7.24
CA ALA A 196 22.67 -10.68 -6.21
C ALA A 196 21.70 -11.16 -5.11
N ALA A 197 20.76 -12.04 -5.44
CA ALA A 197 19.84 -12.68 -4.52
C ALA A 197 20.43 -13.90 -3.77
N GLY A 198 21.66 -14.34 -4.12
CA GLY A 198 22.31 -15.52 -3.55
C GLY A 198 21.76 -16.85 -4.06
N LEU A 199 21.13 -16.83 -5.24
CA LEU A 199 20.54 -18.00 -5.89
C LEU A 199 21.45 -18.56 -6.98
N ASP A 200 21.28 -19.84 -7.33
CA ASP A 200 21.98 -20.44 -8.46
C ASP A 200 21.46 -19.85 -9.78
N PRO A 201 22.32 -19.24 -10.61
CA PRO A 201 21.89 -18.66 -11.88
C PRO A 201 21.31 -19.68 -12.87
N SER A 202 21.67 -20.98 -12.75
CA SER A 202 21.19 -22.05 -13.62
C SER A 202 19.79 -22.56 -13.24
N HIS A 203 19.37 -22.33 -11.99
CA HIS A 203 18.05 -22.73 -11.50
C HIS A 203 16.94 -21.78 -11.98
N ARG A 204 15.73 -22.30 -12.11
CA ARG A 204 14.51 -21.48 -12.19
C ARG A 204 14.15 -20.93 -10.83
N HIS A 205 13.75 -19.67 -10.77
CA HIS A 205 13.38 -19.03 -9.51
C HIS A 205 11.89 -18.67 -9.46
N LEU A 206 11.22 -19.13 -8.42
CA LEU A 206 9.86 -18.79 -8.08
C LEU A 206 9.84 -17.95 -6.81
N LEU A 207 9.40 -16.71 -6.92
CA LEU A 207 9.25 -15.80 -5.79
C LEU A 207 7.81 -15.79 -5.29
N MET A 208 7.58 -16.11 -4.02
CA MET A 208 6.29 -15.98 -3.35
C MET A 208 6.32 -14.85 -2.34
N MET A 209 5.58 -13.77 -2.60
CA MET A 209 5.49 -12.62 -1.71
C MET A 209 4.06 -12.05 -1.70
N THR A 210 3.35 -12.18 -0.59
CA THR A 210 1.94 -11.79 -0.46
C THR A 210 1.73 -10.43 0.23
N GLY A 211 2.67 -9.51 0.01
CA GLY A 211 2.67 -8.15 0.57
C GLY A 211 3.26 -8.07 1.98
N SER A 212 3.23 -6.87 2.58
CA SER A 212 3.95 -6.54 3.81
C SER A 212 3.50 -7.30 5.07
N MET A 213 2.32 -7.90 5.05
CA MET A 213 1.74 -8.62 6.20
C MET A 213 2.03 -10.12 6.21
N GLY A 214 2.51 -10.70 5.10
CA GLY A 214 2.75 -12.14 4.97
C GLY A 214 1.50 -12.96 5.30
N CYS A 215 0.45 -12.80 4.51
CA CYS A 215 -0.86 -13.42 4.71
C CYS A 215 -1.25 -14.28 3.50
N GLY A 216 -2.15 -15.21 3.73
CA GLY A 216 -2.62 -16.16 2.71
C GLY A 216 -2.12 -17.58 2.98
N PRO A 217 -2.42 -18.54 2.10
CA PRO A 217 -2.11 -19.96 2.26
C PRO A 217 -0.64 -20.27 1.87
N MET A 218 0.30 -19.45 2.35
CA MET A 218 1.71 -19.52 1.94
C MET A 218 2.34 -20.87 2.28
N GLU A 219 2.03 -21.41 3.45
CA GLU A 219 2.59 -22.70 3.89
C GLU A 219 2.08 -23.87 3.03
N GLU A 220 0.78 -23.86 2.71
CA GLU A 220 0.15 -24.89 1.88
C GLU A 220 0.68 -24.84 0.44
N LEU A 221 0.79 -23.62 -0.12
CA LEU A 221 1.35 -23.43 -1.46
C LEU A 221 2.83 -23.82 -1.52
N THR A 222 3.63 -23.44 -0.52
CA THR A 222 5.04 -23.85 -0.46
C THR A 222 5.18 -25.37 -0.36
N GLN A 223 4.33 -26.05 0.43
CA GLN A 223 4.33 -27.49 0.52
C GLN A 223 3.98 -28.16 -0.82
N LEU A 224 3.00 -27.60 -1.53
CA LEU A 224 2.64 -28.09 -2.86
C LEU A 224 3.82 -27.94 -3.83
N LEU A 225 4.45 -26.76 -3.87
CA LEU A 225 5.61 -26.50 -4.72
C LEU A 225 6.79 -27.42 -4.37
N ALA A 226 7.11 -27.58 -3.08
CA ALA A 226 8.19 -28.43 -2.60
C ALA A 226 8.01 -29.92 -2.98
N ASN A 227 6.77 -30.37 -3.14
CA ASN A 227 6.45 -31.74 -3.54
C ASN A 227 6.36 -31.92 -5.07
N SER A 228 6.14 -30.85 -5.82
CA SER A 228 5.84 -30.91 -7.25
C SER A 228 6.99 -30.45 -8.14
N LEU A 229 7.87 -29.59 -7.62
CA LEU A 229 8.95 -29.01 -8.41
C LEU A 229 10.25 -29.81 -8.25
N PRO A 230 11.03 -30.00 -9.33
CA PRO A 230 12.40 -30.51 -9.27
C PRO A 230 13.33 -29.59 -8.46
N THR A 231 14.49 -30.11 -8.06
CA THR A 231 15.47 -29.40 -7.24
C THR A 231 16.14 -28.21 -7.95
N GLU A 232 16.05 -28.19 -9.27
CA GLU A 232 16.52 -27.06 -10.12
C GLU A 232 15.59 -25.84 -10.09
N TYR A 233 14.54 -25.89 -9.25
CA TYR A 233 13.65 -24.77 -8.98
C TYR A 233 13.90 -24.25 -7.57
N ASP A 234 14.49 -23.07 -7.47
CA ASP A 234 14.55 -22.30 -6.22
C ASP A 234 13.21 -21.64 -5.93
N VAL A 235 12.71 -21.80 -4.71
CA VAL A 235 11.47 -21.15 -4.26
C VAL A 235 11.78 -20.23 -3.09
N THR A 236 11.70 -18.92 -3.30
CA THR A 236 11.83 -17.94 -2.23
C THR A 236 10.47 -17.57 -1.67
N VAL A 237 10.30 -17.72 -0.35
CA VAL A 237 9.04 -17.41 0.35
C VAL A 237 9.26 -16.27 1.34
N ALA A 238 8.73 -15.09 1.01
CA ALA A 238 8.84 -13.89 1.85
C ALA A 238 7.69 -13.80 2.85
N CYS A 239 7.96 -14.13 4.11
CA CYS A 239 7.00 -14.04 5.22
C CYS A 239 6.77 -12.61 5.71
N SER A 240 7.56 -11.65 5.25
CA SER A 240 7.47 -10.21 5.56
C SER A 240 7.42 -9.93 7.06
N SER A 241 6.42 -9.22 7.57
CA SER A 241 6.27 -8.91 9.01
C SER A 241 5.68 -10.07 9.84
N ASN A 242 5.37 -11.23 9.24
CA ASN A 242 4.76 -12.35 9.93
C ASN A 242 5.80 -13.28 10.58
N ARG A 243 6.36 -12.86 11.72
CA ARG A 243 7.39 -13.62 12.45
C ARG A 243 6.93 -15.02 12.87
N GLN A 244 5.64 -15.23 13.12
CA GLN A 244 5.11 -16.55 13.50
C GLN A 244 5.12 -17.49 12.30
N LEU A 245 4.69 -17.01 11.12
CA LEU A 245 4.79 -17.77 9.88
C LEU A 245 6.25 -18.07 9.55
N LEU A 246 7.14 -17.06 9.61
CA LEU A 246 8.57 -17.23 9.35
C LEU A 246 9.15 -18.42 10.14
N ARG A 247 9.05 -18.39 11.47
CA ARG A 247 9.59 -19.47 12.33
C ARG A 247 8.99 -20.85 12.05
N ARG A 248 7.72 -20.90 11.65
CA ARG A 248 7.04 -22.15 11.30
C ARG A 248 7.53 -22.69 9.97
N MET A 249 7.69 -21.82 8.99
CA MET A 249 8.16 -22.16 7.66
C MET A 249 9.64 -22.57 7.68
N GLU A 250 10.50 -21.83 8.38
CA GLU A 250 11.93 -22.18 8.55
C GLU A 250 12.08 -23.60 9.09
N ARG A 251 11.37 -23.97 10.16
CA ARG A 251 11.42 -25.32 10.72
C ARG A 251 10.85 -26.39 9.80
N LYS A 252 9.80 -26.06 9.06
CA LYS A 252 9.10 -27.04 8.22
C LYS A 252 9.89 -27.41 6.96
N PHE A 253 10.67 -26.47 6.45
CA PHE A 253 11.40 -26.62 5.19
C PHE A 253 12.93 -26.61 5.38
N GLU A 254 13.44 -26.85 6.61
CA GLU A 254 14.87 -26.84 6.92
C GLU A 254 15.67 -27.88 6.10
N ASP A 255 15.05 -29.01 5.81
CA ASP A 255 15.66 -30.11 5.00
C ASP A 255 15.45 -29.91 3.48
N ARG A 256 14.96 -28.76 3.03
CA ARG A 256 14.69 -28.48 1.61
C ARG A 256 15.61 -27.36 1.11
N PRO A 257 16.80 -27.69 0.55
CA PRO A 257 17.82 -26.70 0.19
C PRO A 257 17.37 -25.72 -0.88
N ASN A 258 16.40 -26.08 -1.71
CA ASN A 258 15.83 -25.22 -2.75
C ASN A 258 14.63 -24.38 -2.27
N ILE A 259 14.27 -24.43 -0.98
CA ILE A 259 13.20 -23.58 -0.40
C ILE A 259 13.83 -22.55 0.52
N HIS A 260 13.85 -21.30 0.06
CA HIS A 260 14.46 -20.17 0.76
C HIS A 260 13.39 -19.39 1.52
N VAL A 261 13.27 -19.62 2.82
CA VAL A 261 12.31 -18.91 3.68
C VAL A 261 12.96 -17.66 4.25
N CYS A 262 12.34 -16.50 4.05
CA CYS A 262 12.85 -15.24 4.57
C CYS A 262 11.77 -14.37 5.20
N GLY A 263 12.18 -13.43 6.03
CA GLY A 263 11.33 -12.40 6.61
C GLY A 263 11.09 -11.25 5.62
N TYR A 264 11.55 -10.07 6.01
CA TYR A 264 11.46 -8.89 5.16
C TYR A 264 12.64 -8.85 4.18
N ILE A 265 12.36 -8.70 2.90
CA ILE A 265 13.38 -8.59 1.85
C ILE A 265 13.85 -7.14 1.75
N GLY A 266 15.14 -6.90 1.96
CA GLY A 266 15.75 -5.57 1.86
C GLY A 266 15.86 -5.09 0.41
N ASN A 267 16.39 -5.94 -0.47
CA ASN A 267 16.51 -5.66 -1.90
C ASN A 267 15.42 -6.38 -2.69
N VAL A 268 14.20 -5.84 -2.63
CA VAL A 268 13.03 -6.41 -3.31
C VAL A 268 13.18 -6.35 -4.83
N SER A 269 13.81 -5.30 -5.38
CA SER A 269 14.00 -5.16 -6.82
C SER A 269 14.81 -6.34 -7.39
N ALA A 270 16.02 -6.57 -6.88
CA ALA A 270 16.83 -7.69 -7.35
C ALA A 270 16.15 -9.05 -7.16
N MET A 271 15.39 -9.23 -6.07
CA MET A 271 14.64 -10.46 -5.84
C MET A 271 13.50 -10.64 -6.86
N MET A 272 12.82 -9.57 -7.25
CA MET A 272 11.80 -9.62 -8.31
C MET A 272 12.45 -9.85 -9.69
N ASP A 273 13.55 -9.17 -9.99
CA ASP A 273 14.30 -9.34 -11.24
C ASP A 273 14.88 -10.75 -11.41
N SER A 274 15.18 -11.44 -10.29
CA SER A 274 15.67 -12.82 -10.31
C SER A 274 14.57 -13.86 -10.58
N ALA A 275 13.30 -13.48 -10.43
CA ALA A 275 12.19 -14.42 -10.49
C ALA A 275 11.75 -14.73 -11.93
N ASP A 276 11.74 -16.00 -12.29
CA ASP A 276 11.10 -16.50 -13.52
C ASP A 276 9.56 -16.53 -13.36
N LEU A 277 9.08 -16.67 -12.11
CA LEU A 277 7.64 -16.62 -11.77
C LEU A 277 7.43 -15.92 -10.43
N PHE A 278 6.47 -15.01 -10.39
CA PHE A 278 6.08 -14.28 -9.19
C PHE A 278 4.67 -14.66 -8.72
N LEU A 279 4.57 -15.28 -7.56
CA LEU A 279 3.32 -15.57 -6.87
C LEU A 279 3.02 -14.49 -5.84
N THR A 280 1.98 -13.71 -6.09
CA THR A 280 1.59 -12.61 -5.20
C THR A 280 0.07 -12.55 -5.01
N LYS A 281 -0.38 -11.81 -4.03
CA LYS A 281 -1.78 -11.38 -3.98
C LYS A 281 -1.96 -10.15 -4.89
N PRO A 282 -3.12 -9.95 -5.51
CA PRO A 282 -3.40 -8.76 -6.32
C PRO A 282 -3.58 -7.52 -5.43
N GLY A 283 -2.47 -6.89 -5.07
CA GLY A 283 -2.46 -5.61 -4.34
C GLY A 283 -1.88 -4.52 -5.22
N GLY A 284 -2.41 -3.31 -5.20
CA GLY A 284 -2.07 -2.24 -6.11
C GLY A 284 -0.56 -2.08 -6.36
N ILE A 285 0.23 -1.91 -5.28
CA ILE A 285 1.69 -1.74 -5.40
C ILE A 285 2.43 -3.02 -5.86
N SER A 286 1.87 -4.21 -5.61
CA SER A 286 2.54 -5.47 -6.01
C SER A 286 2.29 -5.85 -7.45
N THR A 287 1.32 -5.22 -8.10
CA THR A 287 0.90 -5.48 -9.48
C THR A 287 1.18 -4.31 -10.42
N THR A 288 1.72 -3.22 -9.88
CA THR A 288 2.28 -2.10 -10.63
C THR A 288 3.70 -2.38 -11.06
#